data_4de0821a7018f5bf61590758727270a7
#
_entry.id   4de0821a7018f5bf61590758727270a7
#
_cell.length_a   1.000
_cell.length_b   1.000
_cell.length_c   1.000
_cell.angle_alpha   90.00
_cell.angle_beta   90.00
_cell.angle_gamma   90.00
#
_symmetry.space_group_name_H-M   'P 1'
#
loop_
_entity.id
_entity.type
_entity.pdbx_description
1 polymer ?
#
loop_
_entity_poly.entity_id
_entity_poly.type
_entity_poly.pdbx_seq_one_letter_code
_entity_poly.pdbx_strand_id
1 'polypeptide(L)'
;DMLYKLSCPITAEDTSGTLYDKLAELGPQGLITTLKQLADGTAKPEVQDETLVTYAEKLSKEEARIDWSLSAAQLERCIRAFNPWPMSWLEIEGQPVKVWKASVIDTATNAAPGTILEANKQGIQVATGDGILNLLSLQPAGKKAMSAQDLLNSRREWFVPGN
;
A
#
# COMPACT_ATOMS: atom_id res chain seq x y z
N ASP A 1 3.36 -18.65 -24.57
CA ASP A 1 1.90 -18.64 -24.50
C ASP A 1 1.43 -18.98 -23.09
N MET A 2 0.28 -18.46 -22.69
CA MET A 2 -0.34 -18.78 -21.42
C MET A 2 -1.04 -20.13 -21.51
N LEU A 3 -0.77 -21.03 -20.56
CA LEU A 3 -1.35 -22.39 -20.58
C LEU A 3 -2.57 -22.52 -19.67
N TYR A 4 -2.59 -21.76 -18.57
CA TYR A 4 -3.70 -21.77 -17.63
C TYR A 4 -3.74 -20.45 -16.84
N LYS A 5 -4.93 -19.98 -16.50
CA LYS A 5 -5.10 -18.73 -15.73
C LYS A 5 -5.96 -19.01 -14.50
N LEU A 6 -5.51 -18.53 -13.36
CA LEU A 6 -6.29 -18.43 -12.12
C LEU A 6 -6.32 -16.97 -11.69
N SER A 7 -7.42 -16.56 -11.10
CA SER A 7 -7.57 -15.22 -10.59
C SER A 7 -8.08 -15.23 -9.15
N CYS A 8 -7.69 -14.21 -8.40
CA CYS A 8 -8.24 -13.91 -7.08
C CYS A 8 -8.59 -12.43 -7.00
N PRO A 9 -9.59 -12.05 -6.21
CA PRO A 9 -9.92 -10.65 -6.02
C PRO A 9 -8.85 -9.96 -5.17
N ILE A 10 -8.57 -8.68 -5.50
CA ILE A 10 -7.84 -7.76 -4.63
C ILE A 10 -8.89 -6.95 -3.87
N THR A 11 -8.94 -7.13 -2.55
CA THR A 11 -9.91 -6.45 -1.68
C THR A 11 -9.35 -5.14 -1.12
N ALA A 12 -10.20 -4.33 -0.50
CA ALA A 12 -9.78 -3.09 0.15
C ALA A 12 -8.83 -3.33 1.36
N GLU A 13 -8.82 -4.55 1.90
CA GLU A 13 -7.96 -4.92 3.04
C GLU A 13 -6.64 -5.56 2.60
N ASP A 14 -6.49 -5.88 1.31
CA ASP A 14 -5.28 -6.55 0.84
C ASP A 14 -4.07 -5.61 0.83
N THR A 15 -2.95 -6.15 1.29
CA THR A 15 -1.61 -5.61 1.09
C THR A 15 -0.87 -6.45 0.05
N SER A 16 0.30 -6.01 -0.39
CA SER A 16 1.15 -6.86 -1.24
C SER A 16 1.53 -8.17 -0.55
N GLY A 17 1.71 -8.14 0.78
CA GLY A 17 1.98 -9.35 1.56
C GLY A 17 0.83 -10.35 1.54
N THR A 18 -0.41 -9.90 1.83
CA THR A 18 -1.58 -10.81 1.80
C THR A 18 -1.89 -11.30 0.39
N LEU A 19 -1.69 -10.46 -0.63
CA LEU A 19 -1.85 -10.87 -2.02
C LEU A 19 -0.80 -11.90 -2.44
N TYR A 20 0.45 -11.74 -1.99
CA TYR A 20 1.50 -12.72 -2.20
C TYR A 20 1.09 -14.10 -1.64
N ASP A 21 0.54 -14.15 -0.42
CA ASP A 21 0.09 -15.39 0.20
C ASP A 21 -1.05 -16.04 -0.60
N LYS A 22 -2.03 -15.27 -1.04
CA LYS A 22 -3.12 -15.75 -1.91
C LYS A 22 -2.58 -16.36 -3.22
N LEU A 23 -1.63 -15.68 -3.85
CA LEU A 23 -1.03 -16.16 -5.10
C LEU A 23 -0.15 -17.40 -4.87
N ALA A 24 0.52 -17.49 -3.72
CA ALA A 24 1.31 -18.67 -3.34
C ALA A 24 0.43 -19.93 -3.13
N GLU A 25 -0.83 -19.76 -2.72
CA GLU A 25 -1.79 -20.87 -2.61
C GLU A 25 -2.38 -21.25 -3.99
N LEU A 26 -2.63 -20.27 -4.85
CA LEU A 26 -3.20 -20.51 -6.19
C LEU A 26 -2.19 -21.10 -7.17
N GLY A 27 -0.94 -20.68 -7.11
CA GLY A 27 0.10 -21.08 -8.05
C GLY A 27 0.26 -22.60 -8.19
N PRO A 28 0.41 -23.36 -7.10
CA PRO A 28 0.49 -24.82 -7.14
C PRO A 28 -0.73 -25.49 -7.77
N GLN A 29 -1.94 -24.98 -7.54
CA GLN A 29 -3.17 -25.51 -8.14
C GLN A 29 -3.16 -25.35 -9.66
N GLY A 30 -2.77 -24.14 -10.13
CA GLY A 30 -2.62 -23.87 -11.56
C GLY A 30 -1.55 -24.73 -12.21
N LEU A 31 -0.40 -24.89 -11.53
CA LEU A 31 0.70 -25.73 -12.00
C LEU A 31 0.27 -27.20 -12.16
N ILE A 32 -0.35 -27.79 -11.17
CA ILE A 32 -0.83 -29.20 -11.21
C ILE A 32 -1.84 -29.37 -12.34
N THR A 33 -2.78 -28.45 -12.50
CA THR A 33 -3.76 -28.49 -13.60
C THR A 33 -3.06 -28.42 -14.95
N THR A 34 -2.12 -27.52 -15.12
CA THR A 34 -1.35 -27.37 -16.36
C THR A 34 -0.54 -28.63 -16.71
N LEU A 35 0.13 -29.22 -15.71
CA LEU A 35 0.91 -30.46 -15.93
C LEU A 35 0.02 -31.62 -16.36
N LYS A 36 -1.17 -31.78 -15.79
CA LYS A 36 -2.15 -32.78 -16.21
C LYS A 36 -2.60 -32.55 -17.65
N GLN A 37 -2.98 -31.33 -18.00
CA GLN A 37 -3.40 -30.97 -19.36
C GLN A 37 -2.31 -31.21 -20.40
N LEU A 38 -1.06 -30.94 -20.04
CA LEU A 38 0.09 -31.24 -20.93
C LEU A 38 0.28 -32.75 -21.09
N ALA A 39 0.19 -33.54 -20.02
CA ALA A 39 0.30 -34.99 -20.06
C ALA A 39 -0.81 -35.63 -20.89
N ASP A 40 -2.04 -35.12 -20.77
CA ASP A 40 -3.22 -35.64 -21.47
C ASP A 40 -3.37 -35.09 -22.90
N GLY A 41 -2.49 -34.16 -23.32
CA GLY A 41 -2.59 -33.51 -24.63
C GLY A 41 -3.80 -32.56 -24.78
N THR A 42 -4.39 -32.12 -23.66
CA THR A 42 -5.58 -31.24 -23.64
C THR A 42 -5.25 -29.76 -23.41
N ALA A 43 -3.97 -29.42 -23.21
CA ALA A 43 -3.54 -28.04 -23.03
C ALA A 43 -3.90 -27.19 -24.25
N LYS A 44 -4.45 -26.01 -24.01
CA LYS A 44 -4.79 -25.03 -25.04
C LYS A 44 -4.02 -23.74 -24.80
N PRO A 45 -2.83 -23.60 -25.43
CA PRO A 45 -2.04 -22.38 -25.30
C PRO A 45 -2.79 -21.16 -25.83
N GLU A 46 -2.77 -20.06 -25.07
CA GLU A 46 -3.35 -18.78 -25.45
C GLU A 46 -2.23 -17.76 -25.61
N VAL A 47 -2.17 -17.11 -26.76
CA VAL A 47 -1.18 -16.04 -27.02
C VAL A 47 -1.52 -14.82 -26.17
N GLN A 48 -0.53 -14.24 -25.52
CA GLN A 48 -0.71 -12.99 -24.78
C GLN A 48 -1.00 -11.84 -25.76
N ASP A 49 -1.97 -11.00 -25.40
CA ASP A 49 -2.27 -9.80 -26.18
C ASP A 49 -1.23 -8.70 -25.86
N GLU A 50 -0.32 -8.47 -26.82
CA GLU A 50 0.74 -7.48 -26.69
C GLU A 50 0.23 -6.04 -26.56
N THR A 51 -1.01 -5.77 -26.96
CA THR A 51 -1.62 -4.43 -26.81
C THR A 51 -2.04 -4.13 -25.36
N LEU A 52 -2.19 -5.16 -24.54
CA LEU A 52 -2.58 -5.06 -23.13
C LEU A 52 -1.40 -5.24 -22.17
N VAL A 53 -0.19 -5.36 -22.68
CA VAL A 53 1.01 -5.56 -21.86
C VAL A 53 1.26 -4.35 -20.95
N THR A 54 1.48 -4.61 -19.68
CA THR A 54 1.98 -3.63 -18.70
C THR A 54 3.22 -4.19 -18.02
N TYR A 55 4.17 -3.32 -17.71
CA TYR A 55 5.40 -3.70 -17.02
C TYR A 55 5.31 -3.35 -15.55
N ALA A 56 5.67 -4.29 -14.68
CA ALA A 56 5.84 -4.08 -13.25
C ALA A 56 7.34 -3.88 -12.98
N GLU A 57 7.75 -2.63 -12.88
CA GLU A 57 9.13 -2.27 -12.57
C GLU A 57 9.53 -2.74 -11.17
N LYS A 58 10.84 -2.90 -10.95
CA LYS A 58 11.36 -3.27 -9.65
C LYS A 58 11.15 -2.12 -8.66
N LEU A 59 10.46 -2.41 -7.55
CA LEU A 59 10.19 -1.42 -6.51
C LEU A 59 11.49 -0.88 -5.87
N SER A 60 11.47 0.40 -5.52
CA SER A 60 12.55 1.08 -4.80
C SER A 60 12.07 1.64 -3.46
N LYS A 61 13.00 1.99 -2.57
CA LYS A 61 12.66 2.63 -1.29
C LYS A 61 12.24 4.08 -1.49
N GLU A 62 12.80 4.73 -2.49
CA GLU A 62 12.53 6.13 -2.84
C GLU A 62 11.11 6.29 -3.33
N GLU A 63 10.62 5.35 -4.14
CA GLU A 63 9.25 5.32 -4.65
C GLU A 63 8.20 5.22 -3.53
N ALA A 64 8.55 4.63 -2.41
CA ALA A 64 7.65 4.48 -1.26
C ALA A 64 7.56 5.74 -0.37
N ARG A 65 8.33 6.80 -0.65
CA ARG A 65 8.15 8.08 0.03
C ARG A 65 6.78 8.65 -0.29
N ILE A 66 6.05 9.06 0.75
CA ILE A 66 4.72 9.64 0.57
C ILE A 66 4.84 10.99 -0.16
N ASP A 67 4.17 11.09 -1.30
CA ASP A 67 3.99 12.33 -2.05
C ASP A 67 2.61 12.90 -1.75
N TRP A 68 2.55 13.88 -0.87
CA TRP A 68 1.29 14.48 -0.42
C TRP A 68 0.50 15.17 -1.53
N SER A 69 1.08 15.43 -2.70
CA SER A 69 0.37 16.00 -3.85
C SER A 69 -0.62 15.03 -4.50
N LEU A 70 -0.48 13.73 -4.24
CA LEU A 70 -1.40 12.69 -4.69
C LEU A 70 -2.71 12.73 -3.88
N SER A 71 -3.75 12.06 -4.38
CA SER A 71 -5.01 11.94 -3.64
C SER A 71 -4.88 10.98 -2.44
N ALA A 72 -5.66 11.22 -1.39
CA ALA A 72 -5.72 10.33 -0.22
C ALA A 72 -6.02 8.88 -0.60
N ALA A 73 -6.91 8.67 -1.57
CA ALA A 73 -7.26 7.35 -2.08
C ALA A 73 -6.08 6.66 -2.78
N GLN A 74 -5.25 7.42 -3.51
CA GLN A 74 -4.06 6.88 -4.15
C GLN A 74 -2.98 6.54 -3.11
N LEU A 75 -2.75 7.43 -2.14
CA LEU A 75 -1.80 7.21 -1.05
C LEU A 75 -2.17 6.00 -0.18
N GLU A 76 -3.46 5.82 0.13
CA GLU A 76 -3.93 4.65 0.87
C GLU A 76 -3.61 3.34 0.12
N ARG A 77 -3.85 3.31 -1.20
CA ARG A 77 -3.48 2.16 -2.03
C ARG A 77 -1.97 1.93 -2.07
N CYS A 78 -1.16 2.99 -2.17
CA CYS A 78 0.31 2.88 -2.10
C CYS A 78 0.78 2.30 -0.76
N ILE A 79 0.19 2.74 0.37
CA ILE A 79 0.53 2.22 1.69
C ILE A 79 0.26 0.72 1.77
N ARG A 80 -0.86 0.24 1.24
CA ARG A 80 -1.13 -1.21 1.16
C ARG A 80 -0.21 -1.93 0.18
N ALA A 81 0.01 -1.36 -0.99
CA ALA A 81 0.85 -1.96 -2.03
C ALA A 81 2.31 -2.10 -1.60
N PHE A 82 2.85 -1.18 -0.81
CA PHE A 82 4.22 -1.23 -0.31
C PHE A 82 4.39 -2.01 1.01
N ASN A 83 3.33 -2.55 1.58
CA ASN A 83 3.38 -3.32 2.81
C ASN A 83 3.46 -4.83 2.51
N PRO A 84 4.50 -5.57 2.92
CA PRO A 84 5.51 -5.23 3.95
C PRO A 84 6.81 -4.62 3.41
N TRP A 85 6.98 -4.47 2.12
CA TRP A 85 8.21 -3.93 1.54
C TRP A 85 7.91 -3.13 0.25
N PRO A 86 8.57 -1.97 0.06
CA PRO A 86 9.59 -1.33 0.89
C PRO A 86 9.05 -0.57 2.11
N MET A 87 7.77 -0.47 2.33
CA MET A 87 7.00 0.31 3.28
C MET A 87 6.94 1.79 2.91
N SER A 88 5.72 2.32 2.81
CA SER A 88 5.52 3.77 2.67
C SER A 88 6.08 4.51 3.88
N TRP A 89 6.68 5.65 3.64
CA TRP A 89 7.31 6.45 4.69
C TRP A 89 7.20 7.95 4.44
N LEU A 90 7.25 8.70 5.51
CA LEU A 90 7.36 10.16 5.51
C LEU A 90 8.52 10.58 6.41
N GLU A 91 8.95 11.83 6.28
CA GLU A 91 10.02 12.38 7.10
C GLU A 91 9.44 13.34 8.14
N ILE A 92 9.84 13.15 9.39
CA ILE A 92 9.48 14.04 10.50
C ILE A 92 10.76 14.36 11.27
N GLU A 93 11.05 15.64 11.45
CA GLU A 93 12.27 16.09 12.14
C GLU A 93 13.55 15.43 11.59
N GLY A 94 13.62 15.26 10.25
CA GLY A 94 14.78 14.61 9.60
C GLY A 94 14.84 13.09 9.80
N GLN A 95 13.79 12.46 10.33
CA GLN A 95 13.76 11.03 10.61
C GLN A 95 12.69 10.33 9.76
N PRO A 96 13.01 9.19 9.13
CA PRO A 96 12.00 8.41 8.42
C PRO A 96 11.05 7.71 9.39
N VAL A 97 9.76 7.90 9.16
CA VAL A 97 8.68 7.23 9.88
C VAL A 97 7.87 6.41 8.88
N LYS A 98 7.83 5.10 9.06
CA LYS A 98 7.06 4.21 8.20
C LYS A 98 5.58 4.28 8.53
N VAL A 99 4.74 4.16 7.51
CA VAL A 99 3.27 4.11 7.64
C VAL A 99 2.81 2.69 7.33
N TRP A 100 2.23 2.04 8.31
CA TRP A 100 1.72 0.68 8.21
C TRP A 100 0.25 0.62 7.81
N LYS A 101 -0.54 1.60 8.27
CA LYS A 101 -1.97 1.65 8.01
C LYS A 101 -2.45 3.09 7.95
N ALA A 102 -3.32 3.37 7.00
CA ALA A 102 -4.03 4.63 6.88
C ALA A 102 -5.48 4.37 6.43
N SER A 103 -6.31 5.40 6.52
CA SER A 103 -7.65 5.42 5.95
C SER A 103 -7.89 6.73 5.23
N VAL A 104 -8.83 6.72 4.30
CA VAL A 104 -9.25 7.91 3.57
C VAL A 104 -10.40 8.59 4.32
N ILE A 105 -10.32 9.90 4.44
CA ILE A 105 -11.46 10.76 4.82
C ILE A 105 -11.80 11.56 3.57
N ASP A 106 -12.94 11.22 2.98
CA ASP A 106 -13.45 11.88 1.76
C ASP A 106 -14.10 13.22 2.12
N THR A 107 -13.26 14.16 2.49
CA THR A 107 -13.65 15.52 2.85
C THR A 107 -12.66 16.48 2.20
N ALA A 108 -13.19 17.46 1.47
CA ALA A 108 -12.36 18.49 0.87
C ALA A 108 -11.74 19.39 1.95
N THR A 109 -10.51 19.82 1.71
CA THR A 109 -9.81 20.80 2.53
C THR A 109 -9.10 21.82 1.65
N ASN A 110 -8.97 23.04 2.15
CA ASN A 110 -8.19 24.09 1.48
C ASN A 110 -6.75 24.18 2.00
N ALA A 111 -6.38 23.29 2.92
CA ALA A 111 -5.01 23.25 3.44
C ALA A 111 -4.04 22.73 2.38
N ALA A 112 -2.82 23.21 2.39
CA ALA A 112 -1.79 22.73 1.49
C ALA A 112 -1.51 21.23 1.73
N PRO A 113 -1.24 20.43 0.67
CA PRO A 113 -0.85 19.04 0.82
C PRO A 113 0.33 18.86 1.79
N GLY A 114 0.23 17.89 2.70
CA GLY A 114 1.21 17.66 3.76
C GLY A 114 0.90 18.36 5.09
N THR A 115 -0.07 19.30 5.12
CA THR A 115 -0.46 19.98 6.35
C THR A 115 -1.19 19.04 7.30
N ILE A 116 -0.76 18.99 8.55
CA ILE A 116 -1.43 18.24 9.61
C ILE A 116 -2.68 19.04 10.03
N LEU A 117 -3.84 18.43 9.85
CA LEU A 117 -5.15 19.04 10.19
C LEU A 117 -5.55 18.73 11.61
N GLU A 118 -5.37 17.49 12.03
CA GLU A 118 -5.74 17.00 13.36
C GLU A 118 -4.83 15.85 13.76
N ALA A 119 -4.50 15.77 15.03
CA ALA A 119 -3.73 14.66 15.61
C ALA A 119 -4.35 14.26 16.95
N ASN A 120 -5.01 13.11 16.97
CA ASN A 120 -5.73 12.60 18.13
C ASN A 120 -5.70 11.06 18.18
N LYS A 121 -6.44 10.47 19.13
CA LYS A 121 -6.52 9.01 19.32
C LYS A 121 -7.09 8.25 18.11
N GLN A 122 -7.84 8.90 17.24
CA GLN A 122 -8.43 8.31 16.04
C GLN A 122 -7.45 8.29 14.87
N GLY A 123 -6.34 9.03 14.93
CA GLY A 123 -5.33 9.09 13.88
C GLY A 123 -4.69 10.46 13.74
N ILE A 124 -3.83 10.57 12.75
CA ILE A 124 -3.19 11.82 12.35
C ILE A 124 -3.69 12.14 10.94
N GLN A 125 -4.50 13.19 10.85
CA GLN A 125 -5.13 13.63 9.61
C GLN A 125 -4.21 14.60 8.88
N VAL A 126 -3.87 14.27 7.65
CA VAL A 126 -2.98 15.07 6.81
C VAL A 126 -3.70 15.42 5.52
N ALA A 127 -3.66 16.70 5.13
CA ALA A 127 -4.17 17.16 3.85
C ALA A 127 -3.38 16.55 2.70
N THR A 128 -4.07 16.19 1.62
CA THR A 128 -3.47 15.64 0.41
C THR A 128 -3.88 16.46 -0.80
N GLY A 129 -3.42 16.09 -1.99
CA GLY A 129 -3.84 16.75 -3.23
C GLY A 129 -5.35 16.66 -3.48
N ASP A 130 -5.99 15.64 -2.92
CA ASP A 130 -7.45 15.46 -2.93
C ASP A 130 -7.86 14.57 -1.76
N GLY A 131 -8.72 15.10 -0.87
CA GLY A 131 -9.13 14.44 0.36
C GLY A 131 -8.10 14.52 1.50
N ILE A 132 -8.32 13.74 2.54
CA ILE A 132 -7.51 13.70 3.75
C ILE A 132 -7.06 12.26 3.99
N LEU A 133 -5.76 12.07 4.24
CA LEU A 133 -5.22 10.79 4.67
C LEU A 133 -5.13 10.76 6.19
N ASN A 134 -5.76 9.77 6.81
CA ASN A 134 -5.71 9.55 8.25
C ASN A 134 -4.71 8.43 8.58
N LEU A 135 -3.58 8.77 9.16
CA LEU A 135 -2.53 7.82 9.54
C LEU A 135 -2.91 7.12 10.85
N LEU A 136 -3.03 5.79 10.80
CA LEU A 136 -3.53 4.97 11.90
C LEU A 136 -2.42 4.21 12.65
N SER A 137 -1.43 3.71 11.91
CA SER A 137 -0.32 2.94 12.46
C SER A 137 0.99 3.38 11.83
N LEU A 138 1.96 3.74 12.65
CA LEU A 138 3.24 4.29 12.25
C LEU A 138 4.39 3.61 12.97
N GLN A 139 5.57 3.70 12.37
CA GLN A 139 6.79 3.12 12.94
C GLN A 139 7.97 4.08 12.82
N PRO A 140 8.34 4.79 13.89
CA PRO A 140 9.60 5.53 13.95
C PRO A 140 10.82 4.62 13.82
N ALA A 141 11.94 5.17 13.38
CA ALA A 141 13.21 4.45 13.27
C ALA A 141 13.60 3.78 14.60
N GLY A 142 13.98 2.50 14.53
CA GLY A 142 14.40 1.73 15.70
C GLY A 142 13.26 1.32 16.66
N LYS A 143 11.99 1.58 16.32
CA LYS A 143 10.82 1.21 17.13
C LYS A 143 9.98 0.16 16.42
N LYS A 144 9.03 -0.42 17.16
CA LYS A 144 7.96 -1.26 16.58
C LYS A 144 6.85 -0.37 16.03
N ALA A 145 6.06 -0.94 15.11
CA ALA A 145 4.84 -0.29 14.67
C ALA A 145 3.89 -0.07 15.88
N MET A 146 3.27 1.09 15.93
CA MET A 146 2.38 1.50 17.02
C MET A 146 1.20 2.28 16.49
N SER A 147 0.15 2.41 17.30
CA SER A 147 -0.99 3.24 16.95
C SER A 147 -0.60 4.73 16.91
N ALA A 148 -1.39 5.53 16.18
CA ALA A 148 -1.24 6.99 16.21
C ALA A 148 -1.32 7.53 17.64
N GLN A 149 -2.22 6.99 18.47
CA GLN A 149 -2.36 7.38 19.88
C GLN A 149 -1.07 7.13 20.67
N ASP A 150 -0.45 5.94 20.54
CA ASP A 150 0.78 5.62 21.27
C ASP A 150 1.94 6.50 20.83
N LEU A 151 2.01 6.79 19.54
CA LEU A 151 3.00 7.71 19.00
C LEU A 151 2.80 9.13 19.53
N LEU A 152 1.58 9.64 19.54
CA LEU A 152 1.25 10.96 20.08
C LEU A 152 1.51 11.08 21.60
N ASN A 153 1.36 10.01 22.36
CA ASN A 153 1.69 9.99 23.78
C ASN A 153 3.19 10.26 24.05
N SER A 154 4.06 9.87 23.11
CA SER A 154 5.51 9.98 23.25
C SER A 154 6.16 11.04 22.37
N ARG A 155 5.49 11.52 21.34
CA ARG A 155 6.01 12.41 20.29
C ARG A 155 4.95 13.37 19.76
N ARG A 156 4.15 13.96 20.66
CA ARG A 156 3.07 14.87 20.26
C ARG A 156 3.57 16.08 19.48
N GLU A 157 4.77 16.54 19.81
CA GLU A 157 5.46 17.67 19.17
C GLU A 157 5.71 17.45 17.67
N TRP A 158 5.74 16.21 17.20
CA TRP A 158 5.94 15.89 15.79
C TRP A 158 4.73 16.18 14.92
N PHE A 159 3.54 16.27 15.50
CA PHE A 159 2.27 16.35 14.79
C PHE A 159 1.44 17.54 15.28
N VAL A 160 1.99 18.74 15.12
CA VAL A 160 1.30 19.97 15.48
C VAL A 160 0.42 20.42 14.32
N PRO A 161 -0.90 20.59 14.51
CA PRO A 161 -1.80 21.08 13.47
C PRO A 161 -1.32 22.42 12.88
N GLY A 162 -1.36 22.52 11.53
CA GLY A 162 -0.93 23.69 10.80
C GLY A 162 0.53 23.66 10.32
N ASN A 163 1.26 22.60 10.67
CA ASN A 163 2.59 22.34 10.15
C ASN A 163 2.55 21.33 9.01
#